data_b6b4d60616982c1112decf2c83ef7d0a
#
_entry.id   b6b4d60616982c1112decf2c83ef7d0a
#
_cell.length_a   1.000
_cell.length_b   1.000
_cell.length_c   1.000
_cell.angle_alpha   90.00
_cell.angle_beta   90.00
_cell.angle_gamma   90.00
#
_symmetry.space_group_name_H-M   'P 1'
#
loop_
_entity.id
_entity.type
_entity.pdbx_description
1 polymer ?
#
loop_
_entity_poly.entity_id
_entity_poly.type
_entity_poly.pdbx_seq_one_letter_code
_entity_poly.pdbx_strand_id
1 'polypeptide(L)'
;MNITVYLGSRSGNRSCYADYAYALGAWIARHGHTLVYGGSRTGLMGKLADGALQAGGQVIGVEPQFFMDEELQHEGLTKLIVTPDMTSRKQQMMDLGDIFLAFPGGIGTLEEISQVMSQVKLHQME
;
A
#
# COMPACT_ATOMS: atom_id res chain seq x y z
N MET A 1 12.16 -2.57 -8.74
CA MET A 1 11.93 -2.89 -7.31
C MET A 1 10.46 -2.78 -6.95
N ASN A 2 10.05 -3.55 -5.98
CA ASN A 2 8.72 -3.42 -5.39
C ASN A 2 8.82 -2.51 -4.17
N ILE A 3 8.01 -1.46 -4.14
CA ILE A 3 7.96 -0.52 -3.03
C ILE A 3 6.63 -0.71 -2.32
N THR A 4 6.68 -1.21 -1.10
CA THR A 4 5.50 -1.38 -0.26
C THR A 4 5.25 -0.11 0.53
N VAL A 5 4.04 0.46 0.37
CA VAL A 5 3.67 1.72 1.03
C VAL A 5 2.55 1.45 2.03
N TYR A 6 2.78 1.85 3.27
CA TYR A 6 1.81 1.76 4.36
C TYR A 6 1.16 3.12 4.57
N LEU A 7 -0.15 3.17 4.48
CA LEU A 7 -0.92 4.39 4.70
C LEU A 7 -2.37 4.03 5.04
N GLY A 8 -3.10 5.00 5.58
CA GLY A 8 -4.50 4.81 5.89
C GLY A 8 -5.39 4.90 4.66
N SER A 9 -6.60 4.36 4.76
CA SER A 9 -7.61 4.48 3.70
C SER A 9 -8.30 5.85 3.71
N ARG A 10 -8.24 6.58 4.80
CA ARG A 10 -8.85 7.90 4.94
C ARG A 10 -7.92 8.99 4.43
N SER A 11 -8.49 10.09 3.95
CA SER A 11 -7.72 11.21 3.43
C SER A 11 -6.99 12.02 4.51
N GLY A 12 -7.28 11.78 5.79
CA GLY A 12 -6.68 12.52 6.89
C GLY A 12 -7.31 13.90 7.07
N ASN A 13 -6.67 14.73 7.90
CA ASN A 13 -7.18 16.06 8.25
C ASN A 13 -6.74 17.16 7.29
N ARG A 14 -5.86 16.86 6.35
CA ARG A 14 -5.31 17.84 5.41
C ARG A 14 -5.44 17.31 3.99
N SER A 15 -6.01 18.15 3.11
CA SER A 15 -6.17 17.81 1.70
C SER A 15 -4.83 17.58 0.99
N CYS A 16 -3.76 18.21 1.46
CA CYS A 16 -2.42 18.03 0.87
C CYS A 16 -1.91 16.60 0.96
N TYR A 17 -2.39 15.80 1.92
CA TYR A 17 -2.00 14.39 2.00
C TYR A 17 -2.45 13.60 0.78
N ALA A 18 -3.64 13.89 0.26
CA ALA A 18 -4.13 13.26 -0.97
C ALA A 18 -3.22 13.59 -2.17
N ASP A 19 -2.80 14.85 -2.27
CA ASP A 19 -1.90 15.29 -3.34
C ASP A 19 -0.53 14.62 -3.22
N TYR A 20 0.00 14.53 -2.00
CA TYR A 20 1.28 13.87 -1.76
C TYR A 20 1.21 12.37 -2.06
N ALA A 21 0.12 11.71 -1.69
CA ALA A 21 -0.06 10.29 -1.98
C ALA A 21 -0.10 10.04 -3.50
N TYR A 22 -0.84 10.88 -4.22
CA TYR A 22 -0.88 10.79 -5.67
C TYR A 22 0.50 11.01 -6.29
N ALA A 23 1.22 12.04 -5.84
CA ALA A 23 2.56 12.34 -6.32
C ALA A 23 3.55 11.22 -6.02
N LEU A 24 3.44 10.60 -4.85
CA LEU A 24 4.29 9.45 -4.49
C LEU A 24 4.05 8.27 -5.42
N GLY A 25 2.79 7.96 -5.70
CA GLY A 25 2.44 6.89 -6.64
C GLY A 25 3.03 7.14 -8.02
N ALA A 26 2.88 8.37 -8.52
CA ALA A 26 3.44 8.76 -9.81
C ALA A 26 4.97 8.66 -9.81
N TRP A 27 5.62 9.07 -8.73
CA TRP A 27 7.07 8.99 -8.60
C TRP A 27 7.56 7.54 -8.69
N ILE A 28 6.90 6.64 -7.96
CA ILE A 28 7.22 5.21 -7.96
C ILE A 28 7.15 4.65 -9.38
N ALA A 29 6.08 4.96 -10.10
CA ALA A 29 5.87 4.49 -11.47
C ALA A 29 6.90 5.07 -12.45
N ARG A 30 7.19 6.36 -12.35
CA ARG A 30 8.13 7.04 -13.25
C ARG A 30 9.57 6.55 -13.10
N HIS A 31 9.90 5.99 -11.95
CA HIS A 31 11.23 5.44 -11.68
C HIS A 31 11.30 3.93 -11.96
N GLY A 32 10.29 3.37 -12.60
CA GLY A 32 10.28 1.97 -13.02
C GLY A 32 10.03 0.97 -11.89
N HIS A 33 9.47 1.43 -10.77
CA HIS A 33 9.18 0.57 -9.62
C HIS A 33 7.73 0.13 -9.63
N THR A 34 7.44 -0.96 -8.93
CA THR A 34 6.08 -1.47 -8.74
C THR A 34 5.58 -1.08 -7.36
N LEU A 35 4.38 -0.52 -7.29
CA LEU A 35 3.74 -0.19 -6.02
C LEU A 35 3.07 -1.42 -5.44
N VAL A 36 3.30 -1.68 -4.15
CA VAL A 36 2.59 -2.68 -3.37
C VAL A 36 1.89 -1.96 -2.22
N TYR A 37 0.59 -2.16 -2.09
CA TYR A 37 -0.18 -1.45 -1.06
C TYR A 37 -1.42 -2.25 -0.65
N GLY A 38 -2.30 -1.64 0.16
CA GLY A 38 -3.45 -2.32 0.75
C GLY A 38 -4.63 -2.61 -0.17
N GLY A 39 -4.61 -2.16 -1.41
CA GLY A 39 -5.63 -2.54 -2.40
C GLY A 39 -6.89 -1.67 -2.45
N SER A 40 -7.09 -0.76 -1.51
CA SER A 40 -8.30 0.05 -1.45
C SER A 40 -8.33 1.13 -2.54
N ARG A 41 -9.55 1.46 -2.97
CA ARG A 41 -9.81 2.59 -3.89
C ARG A 41 -10.13 3.89 -3.16
N THR A 42 -10.27 3.84 -1.83
CA THR A 42 -10.74 4.99 -1.04
C THR A 42 -9.59 5.75 -0.38
N GLY A 43 -9.82 7.02 -0.10
CA GLY A 43 -8.92 7.87 0.66
C GLY A 43 -7.52 7.96 0.06
N LEU A 44 -6.51 7.97 0.92
CA LEU A 44 -5.12 8.09 0.51
C LEU A 44 -4.64 6.89 -0.30
N MET A 45 -5.11 5.69 0.01
CA MET A 45 -4.77 4.48 -0.74
C MET A 45 -5.21 4.60 -2.20
N GLY A 46 -6.44 5.08 -2.43
CA GLY A 46 -6.94 5.29 -3.79
C GLY A 46 -6.12 6.30 -4.55
N LYS A 47 -5.76 7.41 -3.92
CA LYS A 47 -4.93 8.45 -4.55
C LYS A 47 -3.54 7.94 -4.90
N LEU A 48 -2.93 7.17 -4.02
CA LEU A 48 -1.63 6.56 -4.26
C LEU A 48 -1.66 5.65 -5.50
N ALA A 49 -2.64 4.76 -5.55
CA ALA A 49 -2.81 3.84 -6.67
C ALA A 49 -3.10 4.58 -7.97
N ASP A 50 -4.00 5.58 -7.94
CA ASP A 50 -4.34 6.39 -9.11
C ASP A 50 -3.10 7.10 -9.67
N GLY A 51 -2.25 7.65 -8.81
CA GLY A 51 -1.03 8.31 -9.24
C GLY A 51 -0.08 7.37 -9.97
N ALA A 52 0.10 6.16 -9.45
CA ALA A 52 0.95 5.16 -10.08
C ALA A 52 0.38 4.70 -11.43
N LEU A 53 -0.92 4.43 -11.48
CA LEU A 53 -1.58 3.96 -12.71
C LEU A 53 -1.59 5.04 -13.79
N GLN A 54 -1.85 6.30 -13.44
CA GLN A 54 -1.84 7.41 -14.39
C GLN A 54 -0.45 7.64 -14.99
N ALA A 55 0.60 7.33 -14.26
CA ALA A 55 1.96 7.42 -14.75
C ALA A 55 2.42 6.17 -15.52
N GLY A 56 1.52 5.22 -15.76
CA GLY A 56 1.82 4.02 -16.52
C GLY A 56 2.51 2.92 -15.74
N GLY A 57 2.48 2.98 -14.41
CA GLY A 57 3.16 2.02 -13.55
C GLY A 57 2.34 0.77 -13.25
N GLN A 58 2.96 -0.16 -12.56
CA GLN A 58 2.31 -1.38 -12.09
C GLN A 58 1.97 -1.26 -10.61
N VAL A 59 0.79 -1.74 -10.24
CA VAL A 59 0.28 -1.66 -8.88
C VAL A 59 -0.26 -3.02 -8.45
N ILE A 60 0.24 -3.50 -7.32
CA ILE A 60 -0.22 -4.74 -6.70
C ILE A 60 -0.95 -4.37 -5.42
N GLY A 61 -2.23 -4.70 -5.33
CA GLY A 61 -3.02 -4.54 -4.12
C GLY A 61 -3.11 -5.86 -3.35
N VAL A 62 -3.04 -5.78 -2.03
CA VAL A 62 -3.20 -6.95 -1.17
C VAL A 62 -4.32 -6.66 -0.17
N GLU A 63 -5.43 -7.37 -0.29
CA GLU A 63 -6.61 -7.16 0.57
C GLU A 63 -7.04 -8.43 1.27
N PRO A 64 -7.53 -8.33 2.52
CA PRO A 64 -8.19 -9.47 3.16
C PRO A 64 -9.57 -9.68 2.54
N GLN A 65 -10.05 -10.92 2.56
CA GLN A 65 -11.31 -11.31 1.94
C GLN A 65 -12.50 -10.48 2.41
N PHE A 66 -12.52 -10.11 3.69
CA PHE A 66 -13.67 -9.35 4.22
C PHE A 66 -13.78 -7.93 3.63
N PHE A 67 -12.67 -7.34 3.15
CA PHE A 67 -12.72 -6.06 2.45
C PHE A 67 -13.31 -6.22 1.04
N MET A 68 -13.10 -7.36 0.42
CA MET A 68 -13.71 -7.66 -0.88
C MET A 68 -15.24 -7.68 -0.77
N ASP A 69 -15.75 -8.22 0.34
CA ASP A 69 -17.18 -8.28 0.59
C ASP A 69 -17.80 -6.89 0.75
N GLU A 70 -17.01 -5.89 1.11
CA GLU A 70 -17.44 -4.49 1.22
C GLU A 70 -17.22 -3.69 -0.07
N GLU A 71 -16.70 -4.32 -1.11
CA GLU A 71 -16.45 -3.72 -2.42
C GLU A 71 -15.53 -2.48 -2.35
N LEU A 72 -14.54 -2.51 -1.47
CA LEU A 72 -13.59 -1.41 -1.28
C LEU A 72 -12.36 -1.49 -2.18
N GLN A 73 -12.20 -2.59 -2.92
CA GLN A 73 -11.04 -2.80 -3.76
C GLN A 73 -10.99 -1.84 -4.94
N HIS A 74 -9.78 -1.48 -5.33
CA HIS A 74 -9.54 -0.66 -6.53
C HIS A 74 -9.64 -1.56 -7.76
N GLU A 75 -10.43 -1.15 -8.76
CA GLU A 75 -10.69 -1.98 -9.94
C GLU A 75 -9.63 -1.88 -11.03
N GLY A 76 -8.81 -0.83 -11.00
CA GLY A 76 -7.79 -0.58 -12.03
C GLY A 76 -6.43 -1.20 -11.77
N LEU A 77 -6.27 -2.00 -10.72
CA LEU A 77 -4.98 -2.54 -10.31
C LEU A 77 -4.40 -3.52 -11.32
N THR A 78 -3.08 -3.53 -11.45
CA THR A 78 -2.37 -4.51 -12.28
C THR A 78 -2.61 -5.92 -11.74
N LYS A 79 -2.58 -6.08 -10.41
CA LYS A 79 -2.82 -7.36 -9.75
C LYS A 79 -3.46 -7.10 -8.39
N LEU A 80 -4.44 -7.92 -8.05
CA LEU A 80 -5.06 -7.92 -6.73
C LEU A 80 -4.87 -9.28 -6.08
N ILE A 81 -4.22 -9.30 -4.91
CA ILE A 81 -4.02 -10.51 -4.14
C ILE A 81 -5.00 -10.48 -2.98
N VAL A 82 -5.85 -11.50 -2.88
CA VAL A 82 -6.82 -11.64 -1.80
C VAL A 82 -6.29 -12.63 -0.80
N THR A 83 -6.21 -12.21 0.46
CA THR A 83 -5.73 -13.06 1.56
C THR A 83 -6.88 -13.44 2.48
N PRO A 84 -6.76 -14.56 3.23
CA PRO A 84 -7.85 -15.00 4.11
C PRO A 84 -8.06 -14.06 5.32
N ASP A 85 -7.03 -13.36 5.78
CA ASP A 85 -7.11 -12.51 6.96
C ASP A 85 -6.06 -11.40 6.93
N MET A 86 -6.09 -10.53 7.95
CA MET A 86 -5.16 -9.40 8.07
C MET A 86 -3.72 -9.84 8.33
N THR A 87 -3.52 -10.94 9.04
CA THR A 87 -2.18 -11.45 9.32
C THR A 87 -1.49 -11.89 8.03
N SER A 88 -2.20 -12.65 7.19
CA SER A 88 -1.70 -13.07 5.89
C SER A 88 -1.44 -11.89 4.97
N ARG A 89 -2.30 -10.87 5.00
CA ARG A 89 -2.13 -9.65 4.22
C ARG A 89 -0.84 -8.93 4.59
N LYS A 90 -0.60 -8.74 5.89
CA LYS A 90 0.62 -8.07 6.37
C LYS A 90 1.87 -8.83 5.94
N GLN A 91 1.85 -10.15 6.07
CA GLN A 91 2.98 -11.00 5.67
C GLN A 91 3.22 -10.90 4.16
N GLN A 92 2.16 -10.96 3.36
CA GLN A 92 2.28 -10.87 1.90
C GLN A 92 2.88 -9.53 1.47
N MET A 93 2.47 -8.43 2.09
CA MET A 93 3.02 -7.11 1.78
C MET A 93 4.50 -7.02 2.13
N MET A 94 4.93 -7.64 3.22
CA MET A 94 6.34 -7.70 3.58
C MET A 94 7.16 -8.57 2.63
N ASP A 95 6.61 -9.71 2.22
CA ASP A 95 7.30 -10.64 1.34
C ASP A 95 7.50 -10.07 -0.06
N LEU A 96 6.55 -9.28 -0.54
CA LEU A 96 6.61 -8.69 -1.87
C LEU A 96 7.53 -7.47 -1.95
N GLY A 97 7.67 -6.72 -0.86
CA GLY A 97 8.37 -5.45 -0.89
C GLY A 97 9.88 -5.55 -0.79
N ASP A 98 10.56 -4.73 -1.56
CA ASP A 98 12.01 -4.54 -1.46
C ASP A 98 12.33 -3.30 -0.62
N ILE A 99 11.49 -2.27 -0.71
CA ILE A 99 11.60 -1.02 0.06
C ILE A 99 10.25 -0.78 0.73
N PHE A 100 10.30 -0.28 1.96
CA PHE A 100 9.10 -0.02 2.76
C PHE A 100 9.01 1.46 3.09
N LEU A 101 7.88 2.09 2.73
CA LEU A 101 7.62 3.49 3.02
C LEU A 101 6.37 3.61 3.89
N ALA A 102 6.40 4.56 4.82
CA ALA A 102 5.27 4.88 5.67
C ALA A 102 4.75 6.26 5.34
N PHE A 103 3.45 6.38 5.18
CA PHE A 103 2.77 7.65 4.95
C PHE A 103 1.86 7.92 6.15
N PRO A 104 1.61 9.18 6.53
CA PRO A 104 0.74 9.46 7.67
C PRO A 104 -0.58 8.72 7.58
N GLY A 105 -0.94 8.00 8.64
CA GLY A 105 -2.13 7.17 8.67
C GLY A 105 -2.60 6.90 10.10
N GLY A 106 -3.53 5.98 10.23
CA GLY A 106 -4.10 5.62 11.52
C GLY A 106 -3.33 4.54 12.26
N ILE A 107 -3.95 3.98 13.27
CA ILE A 107 -3.36 2.94 14.13
C ILE A 107 -2.93 1.72 13.32
N GLY A 108 -3.69 1.35 12.29
CA GLY A 108 -3.34 0.21 11.43
C GLY A 108 -2.00 0.37 10.75
N THR A 109 -1.69 1.58 10.25
CA THR A 109 -0.40 1.88 9.64
C THR A 109 0.74 1.73 10.65
N LEU A 110 0.56 2.23 11.86
CA LEU A 110 1.55 2.10 12.93
C LEU A 110 1.82 0.64 13.27
N GLU A 111 0.78 -0.17 13.34
CA GLU A 111 0.90 -1.60 13.60
C GLU A 111 1.68 -2.31 12.50
N GLU A 112 1.42 -2.00 11.24
CA GLU A 112 2.14 -2.57 10.10
C GLU A 112 3.62 -2.19 10.14
N ILE A 113 3.95 -0.95 10.45
CA ILE A 113 5.32 -0.47 10.58
C ILE A 113 6.04 -1.22 11.71
N SER A 114 5.39 -1.39 12.85
CA SER A 114 5.96 -2.12 13.99
C SER A 114 6.29 -3.56 13.62
N GLN A 115 5.43 -4.21 12.84
CA GLN A 115 5.67 -5.58 12.39
C GLN A 115 6.88 -5.65 11.45
N VAL A 116 7.02 -4.71 10.53
CA VAL A 116 8.18 -4.64 9.62
C VAL A 116 9.47 -4.45 10.42
N MET A 117 9.47 -3.53 11.37
CA MET A 117 10.64 -3.29 12.23
C MET A 117 11.02 -4.54 13.02
N SER A 118 10.04 -5.28 13.51
CA SER A 118 10.28 -6.54 14.21
C SER A 118 10.94 -7.57 13.31
N GLN A 119 10.51 -7.69 12.07
CA GLN A 119 11.10 -8.60 11.08
C GLN A 119 12.54 -8.21 10.76
N VAL A 120 12.81 -6.95 10.56
CA VAL A 120 14.17 -6.44 10.33
C VAL A 120 15.09 -6.82 11.48
N LYS A 121 14.62 -6.64 12.72
CA LYS A 121 15.41 -6.95 13.91
C LYS A 121 15.69 -8.44 14.07
N LEU A 122 14.70 -9.29 13.78
CA LEU A 122 14.80 -10.73 14.02
C LEU A 122 15.50 -11.47 12.88
N HIS A 123 15.33 -11.01 11.65
CA HIS A 123 15.80 -11.72 10.45
C HIS A 123 16.85 -10.95 9.67
N GLN A 124 17.31 -9.81 10.19
CA GLN A 124 18.31 -8.95 9.55
C GLN A 124 17.88 -8.57 8.12
N MET A 125 16.60 -8.30 7.96
CA MET A 125 16.03 -7.83 6.70
C MET A 125 16.59 -6.45 6.37
N GLU A 126 17.06 -6.27 5.16
CA GLU A 126 17.65 -5.01 4.72
C GLU A 126 16.78 -4.30 3.67
#